data_85013e0d4986a89890d599d80f188ebc
#
_entry.id   85013e0d4986a89890d599d80f188ebc
#
_cell.length_a   1.000
_cell.length_b   1.000
_cell.length_c   1.000
_cell.angle_alpha   90.00
_cell.angle_beta   90.00
_cell.angle_gamma   90.00
#
_symmetry.space_group_name_H-M   'P 1'
#
loop_
_entity.id
_entity.type
_entity.pdbx_description
1 polymer ?
#
loop_
_entity_poly.entity_id
_entity_poly.type
_entity_poly.pdbx_seq_one_letter_code
_entity_poly.pdbx_strand_id
1 'polypeptide(L)'
;MSQTLHYKGYDGSVEYSAEDRLLHGGLLGIRDAVVYEGRDVDGLESNFRAAVDEYIAFCAAEGKTPDQAFKGSFNIRVGPDLHKRAALFAETHNQKLNAVVARALEEFLAQAR
;
A
#
# COMPACT_ATOMS: atom_id res chain seq x y z
N MET A 1 3.84 -14.32 7.52
CA MET A 1 4.51 -13.02 7.69
C MET A 1 4.95 -12.49 6.34
N SER A 2 4.44 -11.36 5.96
CA SER A 2 4.85 -10.78 4.69
C SER A 2 6.09 -9.91 4.92
N GLN A 3 6.97 -9.92 3.94
CA GLN A 3 8.17 -9.10 3.95
C GLN A 3 8.13 -8.16 2.79
N THR A 4 8.53 -6.93 3.04
CA THR A 4 8.58 -5.90 2.01
C THR A 4 9.95 -5.27 1.97
N LEU A 5 10.29 -4.74 0.81
CA LEU A 5 11.47 -3.90 0.65
C LEU A 5 11.07 -2.46 1.02
N HIS A 6 12.01 -1.68 1.53
CA HIS A 6 11.74 -0.32 1.93
C HIS A 6 12.87 0.60 1.52
N TYR A 7 12.54 1.76 0.93
CA TYR A 7 13.52 2.72 0.47
C TYR A 7 12.85 4.08 0.25
N LYS A 8 13.41 5.11 0.85
CA LYS A 8 12.94 6.51 0.70
C LYS A 8 11.44 6.68 0.95
N GLY A 9 10.90 5.96 1.94
CA GLY A 9 9.49 6.05 2.28
C GLY A 9 8.57 5.20 1.44
N TYR A 10 9.11 4.43 0.49
CA TYR A 10 8.33 3.53 -0.35
C TYR A 10 8.56 2.09 0.04
N ASP A 11 7.49 1.32 0.02
CA ASP A 11 7.52 -0.11 0.27
C ASP A 11 7.27 -0.87 -1.02
N GLY A 12 7.96 -1.98 -1.19
CA GLY A 12 7.80 -2.80 -2.37
C GLY A 12 7.54 -4.25 -2.02
N SER A 13 6.76 -4.93 -2.85
CA SER A 13 6.47 -6.34 -2.69
C SER A 13 7.59 -7.21 -3.22
N VAL A 14 7.61 -8.46 -2.78
CA VAL A 14 8.54 -9.48 -3.27
C VAL A 14 7.74 -10.73 -3.57
N GLU A 15 7.82 -11.21 -4.81
CA GLU A 15 7.17 -12.42 -5.24
C GLU A 15 8.14 -13.23 -6.10
N TYR A 16 7.98 -14.55 -6.08
CA TYR A 16 8.77 -15.44 -6.90
C TYR A 16 7.91 -16.01 -8.02
N SER A 17 8.40 -15.90 -9.26
CA SER A 17 7.78 -16.55 -10.41
C SER A 17 8.57 -17.82 -10.73
N ALA A 18 7.97 -18.97 -10.45
CA ALA A 18 8.59 -20.25 -10.75
C ALA A 18 8.72 -20.44 -12.27
N GLU A 19 7.75 -19.97 -13.03
CA GLU A 19 7.73 -20.09 -14.48
C GLU A 19 8.90 -19.33 -15.11
N ASP A 20 9.09 -18.08 -14.73
CA ASP A 20 10.14 -17.22 -15.26
C ASP A 20 11.45 -17.34 -14.50
N ARG A 21 11.42 -17.97 -13.34
CA ARG A 21 12.56 -18.13 -12.43
C ARG A 21 13.15 -16.77 -12.03
N LEU A 22 12.28 -15.87 -11.68
CA LEU A 22 12.62 -14.50 -11.32
C LEU A 22 11.96 -14.12 -9.99
N LEU A 23 12.62 -13.22 -9.29
CA LEU A 23 11.96 -12.46 -8.21
C LEU A 23 11.43 -11.17 -8.81
N HIS A 24 10.25 -10.75 -8.39
CA HIS A 24 9.66 -9.52 -8.90
C HIS A 24 8.79 -8.87 -7.84
N GLY A 25 8.40 -7.64 -8.09
CA GLY A 25 7.52 -6.93 -7.21
C GLY A 25 7.10 -5.59 -7.77
N GLY A 26 6.38 -4.83 -6.97
CA GLY A 26 5.93 -3.50 -7.33
C GLY A 26 5.80 -2.62 -6.12
N LEU A 27 5.83 -1.31 -6.32
CA LEU A 27 5.63 -0.35 -5.24
C LEU A 27 4.21 -0.42 -4.73
N LEU A 28 4.06 -0.37 -3.41
CA LEU A 28 2.77 -0.48 -2.73
C LEU A 28 2.26 0.90 -2.32
N GLY A 29 0.94 1.05 -2.29
CA GLY A 29 0.31 2.24 -1.75
C GLY A 29 0.34 3.47 -2.63
N ILE A 30 0.73 3.35 -3.91
CA ILE A 30 0.68 4.44 -4.87
C ILE A 30 -0.20 4.04 -6.06
N ARG A 31 -0.66 5.04 -6.84
CA ARG A 31 -1.54 4.79 -7.98
C ARG A 31 -0.80 4.32 -9.22
N ASP A 32 0.42 4.81 -9.41
CA ASP A 32 1.21 4.45 -10.57
C ASP A 32 1.73 3.03 -10.45
N ALA A 33 1.77 2.31 -11.57
CA ALA A 33 2.31 0.96 -11.60
C ALA A 33 3.82 1.05 -11.79
N VAL A 34 4.57 0.80 -10.73
CA VAL A 34 6.03 0.78 -10.75
C VAL A 34 6.48 -0.62 -10.35
N VAL A 35 7.09 -1.33 -11.27
CA VAL A 35 7.50 -2.72 -11.06
C VAL A 35 9.00 -2.89 -11.27
N TYR A 36 9.52 -3.97 -10.73
CA TYR A 36 10.94 -4.30 -10.81
C TYR A 36 11.10 -5.81 -10.69
N GLU A 37 12.27 -6.30 -11.11
CA GLU A 37 12.56 -7.73 -11.05
C GLU A 37 14.05 -7.95 -10.84
N GLY A 38 14.42 -9.18 -10.50
CA GLY A 38 15.82 -9.58 -10.36
C GLY A 38 15.95 -11.09 -10.31
N ARG A 39 17.13 -11.58 -10.65
CA ARG A 39 17.37 -13.02 -10.66
C ARG A 39 17.85 -13.55 -9.30
N ASP A 40 18.26 -12.66 -8.43
CA ASP A 40 18.68 -12.97 -7.08
C ASP A 40 18.25 -11.84 -6.14
N VAL A 41 18.51 -12.02 -4.85
CA VAL A 41 18.11 -11.04 -3.85
C VAL A 41 18.78 -9.71 -4.07
N ASP A 42 20.10 -9.72 -4.29
CA ASP A 42 20.85 -8.47 -4.49
C ASP A 42 20.37 -7.72 -5.72
N GLY A 43 20.13 -8.44 -6.82
CA GLY A 43 19.62 -7.85 -8.05
C GLY A 43 18.22 -7.25 -7.87
N LEU A 44 17.35 -7.98 -7.16
CA LEU A 44 16.01 -7.49 -6.89
C LEU A 44 16.06 -6.21 -6.05
N GLU A 45 16.82 -6.21 -4.96
CA GLU A 45 16.93 -5.04 -4.10
C GLU A 45 17.52 -3.83 -4.81
N SER A 46 18.55 -4.05 -5.62
CA SER A 46 19.17 -2.98 -6.40
C SER A 46 18.17 -2.40 -7.41
N ASN A 47 17.44 -3.26 -8.10
CA ASN A 47 16.46 -2.82 -9.09
C ASN A 47 15.25 -2.16 -8.43
N PHE A 48 14.86 -2.60 -7.23
CA PHE A 48 13.83 -1.92 -6.46
C PHE A 48 14.24 -0.48 -6.15
N ARG A 49 15.44 -0.28 -5.62
CA ARG A 49 15.94 1.07 -5.30
C ARG A 49 16.02 1.95 -6.55
N ALA A 50 16.50 1.38 -7.64
CA ALA A 50 16.55 2.10 -8.92
C ALA A 50 15.16 2.51 -9.39
N ALA A 51 14.18 1.62 -9.23
CA ALA A 51 12.80 1.91 -9.62
C ALA A 51 12.22 3.08 -8.81
N VAL A 52 12.49 3.11 -7.51
CA VAL A 52 12.06 4.23 -6.65
C VAL A 52 12.70 5.53 -7.12
N ASP A 53 14.01 5.52 -7.32
CA ASP A 53 14.74 6.73 -7.77
C ASP A 53 14.24 7.21 -9.12
N GLU A 54 14.00 6.30 -10.06
CA GLU A 54 13.48 6.62 -11.39
C GLU A 54 12.07 7.21 -11.31
N TYR A 55 11.22 6.66 -10.44
CA TYR A 55 9.88 7.17 -10.26
C TYR A 55 9.91 8.62 -9.76
N ILE A 56 10.72 8.88 -8.74
CA ILE A 56 10.85 10.22 -8.17
C ILE A 56 11.40 11.20 -9.24
N ALA A 57 12.41 10.80 -9.98
CA ALA A 57 13.00 11.62 -11.04
C ALA A 57 12.00 11.87 -12.18
N PHE A 58 11.25 10.86 -12.57
CA PHE A 58 10.22 10.99 -13.60
C PHE A 58 9.16 12.01 -13.20
N CYS A 59 8.67 11.93 -11.95
CA CYS A 59 7.67 12.88 -11.47
C CYS A 59 8.22 14.31 -11.47
N ALA A 60 9.48 14.50 -11.05
CA ALA A 60 10.11 15.82 -11.07
C ALA A 60 10.23 16.36 -12.50
N ALA A 61 10.62 15.52 -13.45
CA ALA A 61 10.74 15.92 -14.85
C ALA A 61 9.40 16.31 -15.47
N GLU A 62 8.32 15.64 -15.04
CA GLU A 62 6.96 15.94 -15.53
C GLU A 62 6.28 17.06 -14.75
N GLY A 63 6.96 17.65 -13.79
CA GLY A 63 6.40 18.74 -12.99
C GLY A 63 5.28 18.31 -12.06
N LYS A 64 5.22 17.03 -11.70
CA LYS A 64 4.20 16.55 -10.77
C LYS A 64 4.84 16.05 -9.49
N THR A 65 4.07 16.10 -8.41
CA THR A 65 4.50 15.58 -7.12
C THR A 65 4.37 14.06 -7.12
N PRO A 66 5.40 13.31 -6.69
CA PRO A 66 5.27 11.86 -6.56
C PRO A 66 4.15 11.50 -5.60
N ASP A 67 3.44 10.38 -5.88
CA ASP A 67 2.44 9.89 -4.95
C ASP A 67 3.10 9.58 -3.61
N GLN A 68 2.44 10.00 -2.54
CA GLN A 68 2.85 9.64 -1.20
C GLN A 68 2.20 8.29 -0.87
N ALA A 69 3.01 7.28 -0.59
CA ALA A 69 2.50 5.97 -0.22
C ALA A 69 1.72 6.09 1.10
N PHE A 70 0.54 5.45 1.16
CA PHE A 70 -0.26 5.38 2.39
C PHE A 70 -0.54 6.74 2.98
N LYS A 71 -1.19 7.60 2.22
CA LYS A 71 -1.39 9.00 2.61
C LYS A 71 -2.51 9.25 3.63
N GLY A 72 -3.05 8.20 4.21
CA GLY A 72 -3.97 8.34 5.33
C GLY A 72 -5.44 8.25 4.99
N SER A 73 -5.79 8.20 3.72
CA SER A 73 -7.19 8.01 3.33
C SER A 73 -7.30 7.06 2.15
N PHE A 74 -8.35 6.26 2.15
CA PHE A 74 -8.67 5.34 1.07
C PHE A 74 -10.15 4.99 1.11
N ASN A 75 -10.68 4.54 -0.02
CA ASN A 75 -12.07 4.16 -0.12
C ASN A 75 -12.22 2.66 0.04
N ILE A 76 -13.24 2.25 0.77
CA ILE A 76 -13.56 0.83 0.94
C ILE A 76 -15.03 0.60 0.61
N ARG A 77 -15.35 -0.64 0.20
CA ARG A 77 -16.72 -1.07 -0.03
C ARG A 77 -17.03 -2.17 0.96
N VAL A 78 -18.04 -1.96 1.77
CA VAL A 78 -18.41 -2.92 2.84
C VAL A 78 -19.80 -3.53 2.63
N GLY A 79 -20.50 -3.07 1.60
CA GLY A 79 -21.86 -3.49 1.34
C GLY A 79 -22.87 -2.64 2.11
N PRO A 80 -24.14 -2.60 1.61
CA PRO A 80 -25.14 -1.71 2.19
C PRO A 80 -25.54 -2.04 3.62
N ASP A 81 -25.57 -3.33 3.98
CA ASP A 81 -25.98 -3.71 5.33
C ASP A 81 -24.97 -3.27 6.38
N LEU A 82 -23.68 -3.55 6.16
CA LEU A 82 -22.64 -3.15 7.11
C LEU A 82 -22.48 -1.63 7.13
N HIS A 83 -22.61 -0.97 5.99
CA HIS A 83 -22.59 0.49 5.93
C HIS A 83 -23.69 1.07 6.82
N LYS A 84 -24.92 0.56 6.70
CA LYS A 84 -26.04 1.02 7.51
C LYS A 84 -25.77 0.81 9.01
N ARG A 85 -25.31 -0.38 9.37
CA ARG A 85 -25.03 -0.70 10.78
C ARG A 85 -23.95 0.19 11.36
N ALA A 86 -22.90 0.46 10.60
CA ALA A 86 -21.82 1.35 11.06
C ALA A 86 -22.31 2.78 11.21
N ALA A 87 -23.11 3.26 10.24
CA ALA A 87 -23.64 4.62 10.28
C ALA A 87 -24.60 4.81 11.47
N LEU A 88 -25.45 3.82 11.73
CA LEU A 88 -26.39 3.89 12.87
C LEU A 88 -25.64 3.83 14.19
N PHE A 89 -24.61 3.02 14.29
CA PHE A 89 -23.76 2.97 15.48
C PHE A 89 -23.12 4.34 15.76
N ALA A 90 -22.55 4.94 14.71
CA ALA A 90 -21.92 6.25 14.85
C ALA A 90 -22.91 7.30 15.33
N GLU A 91 -24.11 7.32 14.75
CA GLU A 91 -25.15 8.28 15.11
C GLU A 91 -25.60 8.09 16.55
N THR A 92 -25.88 6.85 16.98
CA THR A 92 -26.37 6.59 18.33
C THR A 92 -25.32 6.80 19.41
N HIS A 93 -24.03 6.73 19.06
CA HIS A 93 -22.92 6.96 20.00
C HIS A 93 -22.29 8.34 19.83
N ASN A 94 -22.91 9.19 19.03
CA ASN A 94 -22.44 10.56 18.81
C ASN A 94 -20.98 10.61 18.33
N GLN A 95 -20.66 9.75 17.39
CA GLN A 95 -19.31 9.65 16.81
C GLN A 95 -19.40 9.86 15.30
N LYS A 96 -18.26 10.21 14.69
CA LYS A 96 -18.19 10.30 13.23
C LYS A 96 -17.96 8.90 12.65
N LEU A 97 -18.56 8.63 11.50
CA LEU A 97 -18.42 7.33 10.85
C LEU A 97 -16.95 6.99 10.58
N ASN A 98 -16.15 7.96 10.14
CA ASN A 98 -14.72 7.73 9.91
C ASN A 98 -13.99 7.29 11.19
N ALA A 99 -14.36 7.87 12.33
CA ALA A 99 -13.75 7.50 13.60
C ALA A 99 -14.12 6.07 14.01
N VAL A 100 -15.36 5.68 13.77
CA VAL A 100 -15.82 4.31 14.05
C VAL A 100 -15.04 3.29 13.19
N VAL A 101 -14.90 3.57 11.91
CA VAL A 101 -14.18 2.69 10.98
C VAL A 101 -12.70 2.60 11.36
N ALA A 102 -12.06 3.74 11.64
CA ALA A 102 -10.65 3.76 12.00
C ALA A 102 -10.38 2.93 13.26
N ARG A 103 -11.24 3.08 14.27
CA ARG A 103 -11.13 2.32 15.50
C ARG A 103 -11.33 0.82 15.27
N ALA A 104 -12.31 0.46 14.45
CA ALA A 104 -12.56 -0.94 14.12
C ALA A 104 -11.35 -1.58 13.44
N LEU A 105 -10.72 -0.86 12.50
CA LEU A 105 -9.53 -1.33 11.84
C LEU A 105 -8.35 -1.47 12.80
N GLU A 106 -8.15 -0.48 13.67
CA GLU A 106 -7.09 -0.55 14.68
C GLU A 106 -7.25 -1.79 15.56
N GLU A 107 -8.44 -2.02 16.07
CA GLU A 107 -8.71 -3.16 16.95
C GLU A 107 -8.54 -4.49 16.23
N PHE A 108 -9.03 -4.58 15.00
CA PHE A 108 -8.89 -5.80 14.22
C PHE A 108 -7.41 -6.11 13.93
N LEU A 109 -6.66 -5.12 13.48
CA LEU A 109 -5.26 -5.31 13.12
C LEU A 109 -4.37 -5.59 14.33
N ALA A 110 -4.72 -5.04 15.48
CA ALA A 110 -3.98 -5.31 16.72
C ALA A 110 -4.09 -6.78 17.14
N GLN A 111 -5.17 -7.45 16.77
CA GLN A 111 -5.40 -8.87 17.08
C GLN A 111 -4.90 -9.79 15.97
N ALA A 112 -4.71 -9.27 14.77
CA ALA A 112 -4.27 -10.06 13.61
C ALA A 112 -2.77 -10.37 13.72
N ARG A 113 -2.37 -11.51 13.15
CA ARG A 113 -0.97 -11.95 13.15
C ARG A 113 -0.44 -12.07 11.74
#